data_146ac1c8c83f77fc8d5cc6625b0a1e70
#
_entry.id   146ac1c8c83f77fc8d5cc6625b0a1e70
#
_cell.length_a   1.000
_cell.length_b   1.000
_cell.length_c   1.000
_cell.angle_alpha   90.00
_cell.angle_beta   90.00
_cell.angle_gamma   90.00
#
_symmetry.space_group_name_H-M   'P 1'
#
loop_
_entity.id
_entity.type
_entity.pdbx_description
1 polymer ?
#
loop_
_entity_poly.entity_id
_entity_poly.type
_entity_poly.pdbx_seq_one_letter_code
_entity_poly.pdbx_strand_id
1 'polypeptide(L)'
;GFTHLKSVSDQGNKIVLKYEYLNTCDAVLIPQNRGFRFYTREKGDFDSEAVSYTFSEIEGEYQIKTAHSVIVITAGDDWKICADEKFVLDADNFKLYDYAGSKGFDVCQPLLEREMVYGFGERFDAVNQRGRVLSLWHRDAFEGCNCSIGNQSYKNVSFLHSTKGYSLFINSFYRIRADIGRVSKGLRITTAGPKADIYVFTGSVLENMEEYTALTGKPLLPPAWVFEPWAGGG
;
A
#
# COMPACT_ATOMS: atom_id res chain seq x y z
N GLY A 1 4.44 14.23 -12.00
CA GLY A 1 3.42 13.28 -11.52
C GLY A 1 2.77 12.51 -12.65
N PHE A 2 1.99 11.51 -12.35
CA PHE A 2 1.06 10.89 -13.29
C PHE A 2 -0.06 11.89 -13.55
N THR A 3 0.02 12.65 -14.63
CA THR A 3 -0.83 13.82 -14.84
C THR A 3 -2.07 13.49 -15.67
N HIS A 4 -1.98 12.49 -16.55
CA HIS A 4 -3.08 12.16 -17.45
C HIS A 4 -3.14 10.66 -17.69
N LEU A 5 -4.25 10.01 -17.35
CA LEU A 5 -4.52 8.63 -17.72
C LEU A 5 -5.15 8.58 -19.09
N LYS A 6 -4.36 8.20 -20.09
CA LYS A 6 -4.69 8.24 -21.50
C LYS A 6 -5.60 7.10 -21.95
N SER A 7 -5.36 5.91 -21.41
CA SER A 7 -6.17 4.73 -21.74
C SER A 7 -6.13 3.67 -20.65
N VAL A 8 -7.23 2.95 -20.57
CA VAL A 8 -7.43 1.76 -19.72
C VAL A 8 -7.75 0.60 -20.64
N SER A 9 -7.04 -0.51 -20.51
CA SER A 9 -7.27 -1.69 -21.34
C SER A 9 -7.19 -2.98 -20.54
N ASP A 10 -8.22 -3.81 -20.68
CA ASP A 10 -8.25 -5.15 -20.12
C ASP A 10 -7.46 -6.12 -21.00
N GLN A 11 -6.58 -6.91 -20.38
CA GLN A 11 -5.80 -7.97 -21.04
C GLN A 11 -6.19 -9.37 -20.56
N GLY A 12 -7.34 -9.50 -19.86
CA GLY A 12 -7.88 -10.77 -19.39
C GLY A 12 -7.32 -11.26 -18.05
N ASN A 13 -6.11 -10.83 -17.67
CA ASN A 13 -5.49 -11.14 -16.38
C ASN A 13 -4.97 -9.90 -15.64
N LYS A 14 -5.05 -8.75 -16.28
CA LYS A 14 -4.61 -7.45 -15.74
C LYS A 14 -5.21 -6.31 -16.54
N ILE A 15 -5.26 -5.16 -15.92
CA ILE A 15 -5.65 -3.89 -16.53
C ILE A 15 -4.38 -3.06 -16.77
N VAL A 16 -4.13 -2.67 -17.99
CA VAL A 16 -3.01 -1.79 -18.35
C VAL A 16 -3.51 -0.35 -18.38
N LEU A 17 -2.82 0.50 -17.64
CA LEU A 17 -3.09 1.92 -17.48
C LEU A 17 -1.95 2.70 -18.15
N LYS A 18 -2.24 3.41 -19.24
CA LYS A 18 -1.24 4.22 -19.93
C LYS A 18 -1.35 5.66 -19.50
N TYR A 19 -0.30 6.15 -18.87
CA TYR A 19 -0.20 7.53 -18.42
C TYR A 19 0.68 8.36 -19.36
N GLU A 20 0.29 9.61 -19.55
CA GLU A 20 1.15 10.62 -20.16
C GLU A 20 2.07 11.20 -19.07
N TYR A 21 3.29 10.76 -19.04
CA TYR A 21 4.37 11.29 -18.21
C TYR A 21 5.58 11.50 -19.12
N LEU A 22 6.53 12.35 -18.75
CA LEU A 22 7.70 12.80 -19.55
C LEU A 22 8.27 11.77 -20.56
N ASN A 23 7.99 10.46 -20.38
CA ASN A 23 8.34 9.38 -21.28
C ASN A 23 7.32 8.24 -21.26
N THR A 24 6.03 8.50 -21.42
CA THR A 24 4.97 7.45 -21.41
C THR A 24 5.22 6.32 -20.40
N CYS A 25 4.67 6.43 -19.20
CA CYS A 25 4.76 5.40 -18.19
C CYS A 25 3.50 4.54 -18.20
N ASP A 26 3.68 3.24 -18.26
CA ASP A 26 2.60 2.28 -18.07
C ASP A 26 2.54 1.89 -16.58
N ALA A 27 1.33 1.82 -16.04
CA ALA A 27 1.06 1.14 -14.79
C ALA A 27 0.15 -0.05 -15.05
N VAL A 28 0.16 -0.98 -14.12
CA VAL A 28 -0.67 -2.19 -14.18
C VAL A 28 -1.50 -2.28 -12.92
N LEU A 29 -2.79 -2.55 -13.08
CA LEU A 29 -3.69 -2.90 -12.01
C LEU A 29 -4.07 -4.38 -12.15
N ILE A 30 -3.83 -5.16 -11.11
CA ILE A 30 -4.23 -6.56 -11.02
C ILE A 30 -5.32 -6.67 -9.97
N PRO A 31 -6.55 -7.03 -10.36
CA PRO A 31 -7.63 -7.25 -9.41
C PRO A 31 -7.26 -8.35 -8.40
N GLN A 32 -7.59 -8.13 -7.14
CA GLN A 32 -7.48 -9.07 -6.05
C GLN A 32 -8.88 -9.47 -5.58
N ASN A 33 -9.04 -10.50 -4.76
CA ASN A 33 -10.35 -10.86 -4.21
C ASN A 33 -11.02 -9.66 -3.54
N ARG A 34 -10.23 -8.87 -2.81
CA ARG A 34 -10.64 -7.65 -2.12
C ARG A 34 -9.69 -6.51 -2.46
N GLY A 35 -10.05 -5.68 -3.45
CA GLY A 35 -9.23 -4.57 -3.90
C GLY A 35 -8.31 -4.90 -5.07
N PHE A 36 -7.11 -4.37 -5.07
CA PHE A 36 -6.21 -4.46 -6.24
C PHE A 36 -4.73 -4.32 -5.84
N ARG A 37 -3.85 -4.82 -6.72
CA ARG A 37 -2.45 -4.42 -6.79
C ARG A 37 -2.29 -3.37 -7.88
N PHE A 38 -1.61 -2.27 -7.58
CA PHE A 38 -1.19 -1.25 -8.53
C PHE A 38 0.32 -1.17 -8.54
N TYR A 39 0.94 -1.29 -9.71
CA TYR A 39 2.37 -1.11 -9.83
C TYR A 39 2.76 -0.41 -11.14
N THR A 40 3.88 0.35 -11.07
CA THR A 40 4.47 0.98 -12.25
C THR A 40 5.38 -0.02 -12.93
N ARG A 41 5.22 -0.17 -14.26
CA ARG A 41 5.88 -1.21 -15.03
C ARG A 41 7.26 -0.79 -15.51
N GLU A 42 8.22 -1.68 -15.33
CA GLU A 42 9.49 -1.66 -16.06
C GLU A 42 9.58 -2.89 -16.98
N LYS A 43 10.42 -2.79 -18.01
CA LYS A 43 10.63 -3.91 -18.94
C LYS A 43 11.17 -5.12 -18.19
N GLY A 44 10.47 -6.26 -18.28
CA GLY A 44 10.87 -7.50 -17.62
C GLY A 44 10.20 -7.78 -16.28
N ASP A 45 9.26 -6.93 -15.83
CA ASP A 45 8.48 -7.21 -14.63
C ASP A 45 7.53 -8.39 -14.81
N PHE A 46 7.42 -9.21 -13.78
CA PHE A 46 6.49 -10.34 -13.72
C PHE A 46 5.15 -9.90 -13.17
N ASP A 47 4.08 -10.31 -13.84
CA ASP A 47 2.73 -10.11 -13.35
C ASP A 47 2.38 -11.20 -12.32
N SER A 48 1.63 -10.85 -11.27
CA SER A 48 0.97 -11.84 -10.42
C SER A 48 -0.30 -12.35 -11.12
N GLU A 49 -0.78 -13.50 -10.69
CA GLU A 49 -2.07 -13.99 -11.18
C GLU A 49 -3.20 -13.12 -10.66
N ALA A 50 -4.12 -12.73 -11.54
CA ALA A 50 -5.35 -12.08 -11.17
C ALA A 50 -6.40 -13.12 -10.75
N VAL A 51 -7.29 -12.71 -9.85
CA VAL A 51 -8.53 -13.46 -9.57
C VAL A 51 -9.50 -13.31 -10.74
N SER A 52 -10.54 -14.14 -10.77
CA SER A 52 -11.63 -13.96 -11.72
C SER A 52 -12.35 -12.63 -11.50
N TYR A 53 -12.55 -11.87 -12.57
CA TYR A 53 -13.24 -10.59 -12.54
C TYR A 53 -14.06 -10.36 -13.81
N THR A 54 -14.97 -9.38 -13.75
CA THR A 54 -15.64 -8.83 -14.93
C THR A 54 -15.14 -7.41 -15.16
N PHE A 55 -14.99 -7.04 -16.44
CA PHE A 55 -14.61 -5.71 -16.87
C PHE A 55 -15.71 -5.12 -17.75
N SER A 56 -16.11 -3.88 -17.48
CA SER A 56 -17.09 -3.15 -18.26
C SER A 56 -16.75 -1.67 -18.33
N GLU A 57 -17.17 -1.02 -19.40
CA GLU A 57 -17.10 0.42 -19.56
C GLU A 57 -18.52 0.97 -19.64
N ILE A 58 -18.84 1.92 -18.77
CA ILE A 58 -20.17 2.53 -18.65
C ILE A 58 -19.97 4.04 -18.52
N GLU A 59 -20.47 4.81 -19.48
CA GLU A 59 -20.46 6.28 -19.45
C GLU A 59 -19.06 6.91 -19.25
N GLY A 60 -18.00 6.25 -19.77
CA GLY A 60 -16.62 6.72 -19.65
C GLY A 60 -15.91 6.32 -18.34
N GLU A 61 -16.56 5.54 -17.51
CA GLU A 61 -15.96 4.89 -16.35
C GLU A 61 -15.73 3.40 -16.61
N TYR A 62 -14.59 2.88 -16.16
CA TYR A 62 -14.27 1.47 -16.24
C TYR A 62 -14.55 0.81 -14.91
N GLN A 63 -15.34 -0.25 -14.92
CA GLN A 63 -15.71 -0.98 -13.72
C GLN A 63 -15.15 -2.39 -13.76
N ILE A 64 -14.43 -2.75 -12.70
CA ILE A 64 -13.89 -4.10 -12.48
C ILE A 64 -14.60 -4.67 -11.25
N LYS A 65 -15.21 -5.84 -11.39
CA LYS A 65 -15.88 -6.53 -10.28
C LYS A 65 -15.24 -7.88 -10.05
N THR A 66 -14.79 -8.12 -8.84
CA THR A 66 -14.40 -9.43 -8.32
C THR A 66 -15.52 -10.02 -7.48
N ALA A 67 -15.31 -11.16 -6.83
CA ALA A 67 -16.30 -11.74 -5.92
C ALA A 67 -16.61 -10.84 -4.70
N HIS A 68 -15.65 -9.98 -4.29
CA HIS A 68 -15.73 -9.25 -3.02
C HIS A 68 -15.36 -7.78 -3.13
N SER A 69 -15.10 -7.26 -4.32
CA SER A 69 -14.68 -5.87 -4.50
C SER A 69 -15.17 -5.29 -5.82
N VAL A 70 -15.44 -4.00 -5.80
CA VAL A 70 -15.75 -3.19 -6.98
C VAL A 70 -14.69 -2.10 -7.10
N ILE A 71 -13.99 -2.08 -8.24
CA ILE A 71 -12.99 -1.07 -8.54
C ILE A 71 -13.53 -0.25 -9.70
N VAL A 72 -13.54 1.07 -9.54
CA VAL A 72 -13.97 2.03 -10.56
C VAL A 72 -12.78 2.87 -10.98
N ILE A 73 -12.53 2.97 -12.29
CA ILE A 73 -11.46 3.78 -12.86
C ILE A 73 -12.07 4.84 -13.75
N THR A 74 -11.69 6.09 -13.51
CA THR A 74 -11.97 7.24 -14.39
C THR A 74 -10.67 7.66 -15.07
N ALA A 75 -10.68 7.84 -16.36
CA ALA A 75 -9.51 8.29 -17.14
C ALA A 75 -9.49 9.82 -17.28
N GLY A 76 -8.40 10.37 -17.83
CA GLY A 76 -8.24 11.81 -18.09
C GLY A 76 -7.26 12.49 -17.14
N ASP A 77 -7.33 13.81 -17.05
CA ASP A 77 -6.46 14.63 -16.19
C ASP A 77 -6.77 14.42 -14.70
N ASP A 78 -8.04 14.27 -14.36
CA ASP A 78 -8.53 13.98 -13.01
C ASP A 78 -8.74 12.48 -12.80
N TRP A 79 -7.82 11.67 -13.32
CA TRP A 79 -7.93 10.21 -13.21
C TRP A 79 -8.05 9.75 -11.77
N LYS A 80 -8.84 8.69 -11.59
CA LYS A 80 -9.12 8.13 -10.28
C LYS A 80 -9.29 6.62 -10.36
N ILE A 81 -8.75 5.91 -9.36
CA ILE A 81 -8.99 4.50 -9.11
C ILE A 81 -9.60 4.41 -7.71
N CYS A 82 -10.82 3.96 -7.62
CA CYS A 82 -11.57 3.84 -6.37
C CYS A 82 -11.89 2.37 -6.09
N ALA A 83 -11.55 1.87 -4.91
CA ALA A 83 -11.92 0.53 -4.47
C ALA A 83 -12.94 0.61 -3.33
N ASP A 84 -14.14 0.09 -3.57
CA ASP A 84 -15.25 -0.05 -2.61
C ASP A 84 -15.57 1.24 -1.82
N GLU A 85 -15.36 2.42 -2.43
CA GLU A 85 -15.50 3.74 -1.81
C GLU A 85 -14.62 3.96 -0.55
N LYS A 86 -13.75 3.00 -0.24
CA LYS A 86 -12.89 3.01 0.96
C LYS A 86 -11.51 3.57 0.69
N PHE A 87 -10.97 3.30 -0.50
CA PHE A 87 -9.65 3.73 -0.90
C PHE A 87 -9.66 4.39 -2.26
N VAL A 88 -8.94 5.48 -2.41
CA VAL A 88 -8.81 6.22 -3.68
C VAL A 88 -7.35 6.46 -4.00
N LEU A 89 -6.97 6.14 -5.24
CA LEU A 89 -5.71 6.55 -5.84
C LEU A 89 -6.04 7.48 -7.01
N ASP A 90 -5.50 8.69 -7.01
CA ASP A 90 -5.82 9.72 -8.01
C ASP A 90 -4.62 10.62 -8.33
N ALA A 91 -4.83 11.52 -9.28
CA ALA A 91 -3.81 12.46 -9.76
C ALA A 91 -3.24 13.38 -8.66
N ASP A 92 -4.00 13.66 -7.63
CA ASP A 92 -3.59 14.55 -6.55
C ASP A 92 -2.83 13.81 -5.44
N ASN A 93 -3.24 12.58 -5.13
CA ASN A 93 -2.75 11.84 -3.98
C ASN A 93 -1.65 10.81 -4.29
N PHE A 94 -1.39 10.53 -5.57
CA PHE A 94 -0.30 9.65 -6.00
C PHE A 94 0.71 10.40 -6.85
N LYS A 95 1.98 10.34 -6.46
CA LYS A 95 3.06 11.04 -7.18
C LYS A 95 4.28 10.15 -7.31
N LEU A 96 4.78 10.01 -8.54
CA LEU A 96 6.16 9.56 -8.76
C LEU A 96 7.08 10.76 -8.81
N TYR A 97 8.28 10.60 -8.32
CA TYR A 97 9.34 11.60 -8.47
C TYR A 97 10.63 10.96 -8.96
N ASP A 98 11.33 11.72 -9.79
CA ASP A 98 12.69 11.45 -10.23
C ASP A 98 13.43 12.77 -10.16
N TYR A 99 14.23 12.95 -9.12
CA TYR A 99 14.96 14.17 -8.87
C TYR A 99 16.42 13.86 -8.57
N ALA A 100 17.32 14.40 -9.38
CA ALA A 100 18.79 14.26 -9.21
C ALA A 100 19.25 12.80 -9.03
N GLY A 101 18.61 11.86 -9.76
CA GLY A 101 18.91 10.43 -9.68
C GLY A 101 18.25 9.70 -8.52
N SER A 102 17.45 10.37 -7.69
CA SER A 102 16.65 9.76 -6.64
C SER A 102 15.22 9.55 -7.16
N LYS A 103 14.81 8.29 -7.25
CA LYS A 103 13.47 7.90 -7.65
C LYS A 103 12.65 7.49 -6.43
N GLY A 104 11.35 7.70 -6.50
CA GLY A 104 10.45 7.28 -5.45
C GLY A 104 8.99 7.58 -5.76
N PHE A 105 8.12 7.26 -4.81
CA PHE A 105 6.71 7.63 -4.90
C PHE A 105 6.14 8.06 -3.56
N ASP A 106 5.09 8.82 -3.64
CA ASP A 106 4.23 9.21 -2.53
C ASP A 106 2.81 8.72 -2.80
N VAL A 107 2.15 8.21 -1.78
CA VAL A 107 0.70 8.06 -1.74
C VAL A 107 0.16 8.73 -0.48
N CYS A 108 -0.90 9.53 -0.63
CA CYS A 108 -1.49 10.26 0.48
C CYS A 108 -3.00 10.01 0.53
N GLN A 109 -3.49 9.52 1.66
CA GLN A 109 -4.93 9.34 1.91
C GLN A 109 -5.40 10.35 2.94
N PRO A 110 -6.51 11.07 2.71
CA PRO A 110 -7.09 11.91 3.74
C PRO A 110 -7.54 11.05 4.91
N LEU A 111 -7.23 11.50 6.13
CA LEU A 111 -7.68 10.84 7.36
C LEU A 111 -8.99 11.45 7.82
N LEU A 112 -9.98 10.62 8.07
CA LEU A 112 -11.23 11.03 8.73
C LEU A 112 -10.97 11.44 10.18
N GLU A 113 -11.86 12.22 10.78
CA GLU A 113 -11.68 12.79 12.12
C GLU A 113 -11.35 11.73 13.19
N ARG A 114 -12.02 10.59 13.17
CA ARG A 114 -11.84 9.50 14.14
C ARG A 114 -11.16 8.25 13.55
N GLU A 115 -10.59 8.35 12.36
CA GLU A 115 -9.89 7.24 11.74
C GLU A 115 -8.64 6.89 12.53
N MET A 116 -8.48 5.61 12.83
CA MET A 116 -7.31 5.03 13.46
C MET A 116 -6.53 4.20 12.44
N VAL A 117 -5.21 4.17 12.58
CA VAL A 117 -4.31 3.43 11.69
C VAL A 117 -3.43 2.53 12.53
N TYR A 118 -3.38 1.26 12.18
CA TYR A 118 -2.64 0.21 12.87
C TYR A 118 -1.62 -0.46 11.96
N GLY A 119 -0.68 -1.22 12.53
CA GLY A 119 0.28 -2.02 11.77
C GLY A 119 1.69 -1.45 11.79
N PHE A 120 2.40 -1.55 10.67
CA PHE A 120 3.81 -1.17 10.47
C PHE A 120 4.82 -2.06 11.21
N GLY A 121 4.42 -3.28 11.62
CA GLY A 121 5.24 -4.22 12.34
C GLY A 121 5.27 -3.96 13.85
N GLU A 122 6.34 -4.42 14.49
CA GLU A 122 6.51 -4.28 15.93
C GLU A 122 6.81 -2.83 16.31
N ARG A 123 5.97 -2.26 17.17
CA ARG A 123 6.12 -0.91 17.71
C ARG A 123 5.98 -0.95 19.22
N PHE A 124 6.82 -0.17 19.91
CA PHE A 124 6.91 -0.19 21.38
C PHE A 124 6.16 0.94 22.06
N ASP A 125 5.42 1.77 21.29
CA ASP A 125 4.77 2.94 21.83
C ASP A 125 3.24 2.78 21.92
N ALA A 126 2.52 2.89 20.80
CA ALA A 126 1.07 2.80 20.79
C ALA A 126 0.58 1.88 19.69
N VAL A 127 -0.56 1.24 19.91
CA VAL A 127 -1.20 0.40 18.88
C VAL A 127 -1.74 1.27 17.75
N ASN A 128 -2.43 2.36 18.08
CA ASN A 128 -2.86 3.35 17.10
C ASN A 128 -1.72 4.30 16.75
N GLN A 129 -1.31 4.28 15.51
CA GLN A 129 -0.16 5.04 15.00
C GLN A 129 -0.53 6.46 14.52
N ARG A 130 -1.80 6.87 14.61
CA ARG A 130 -2.23 8.23 14.26
C ARG A 130 -1.45 9.30 15.03
N GLY A 131 -1.08 10.37 14.34
CA GLY A 131 -0.28 11.46 14.89
C GLY A 131 1.23 11.19 14.97
N ARG A 132 1.71 10.15 14.28
CA ARG A 132 3.11 9.74 14.27
C ARG A 132 3.74 9.88 12.89
N VAL A 133 5.08 9.94 12.90
CA VAL A 133 5.91 9.75 11.72
C VAL A 133 6.80 8.56 11.96
N LEU A 134 6.65 7.53 11.15
CA LEU A 134 7.40 6.28 11.24
C LEU A 134 8.44 6.19 10.12
N SER A 135 9.59 5.61 10.45
CA SER A 135 10.58 5.19 9.47
C SER A 135 10.68 3.67 9.50
N LEU A 136 10.22 3.02 8.42
CA LEU A 136 10.35 1.59 8.26
C LEU A 136 11.73 1.31 7.68
N TRP A 137 12.66 1.05 8.59
CA TRP A 137 14.03 0.69 8.31
C TRP A 137 14.53 -0.18 9.45
N HIS A 138 14.91 -1.42 9.15
CA HIS A 138 15.38 -2.35 10.15
C HIS A 138 16.66 -1.81 10.77
N ARG A 139 16.61 -1.48 12.05
CA ARG A 139 17.71 -0.92 12.77
C ARG A 139 17.73 -1.44 14.20
N ASP A 140 18.92 -1.78 14.66
CA ASP A 140 19.17 -2.11 16.06
C ASP A 140 18.84 -0.89 16.94
N ALA A 141 18.00 -1.15 17.95
CA ALA A 141 17.63 -0.17 18.96
C ALA A 141 18.53 -0.27 20.20
N PHE A 142 19.74 -0.82 20.03
CA PHE A 142 20.68 -1.05 21.10
C PHE A 142 21.24 0.23 21.71
N GLU A 143 21.51 0.21 23.00
CA GLU A 143 22.16 1.18 23.87
C GLU A 143 21.77 2.67 23.71
N GLY A 144 21.16 3.22 24.75
CA GLY A 144 20.81 4.63 24.85
C GLY A 144 19.69 5.10 23.93
N CYS A 145 19.20 4.23 23.08
CA CYS A 145 18.03 4.48 22.27
C CYS A 145 16.79 4.20 23.12
N ASN A 146 16.00 5.22 23.34
CA ASN A 146 14.68 5.03 23.92
C ASN A 146 13.78 4.41 22.85
N CYS A 147 13.70 3.07 22.84
CA CYS A 147 12.89 2.31 21.89
C CYS A 147 11.41 2.70 21.96
N SER A 148 10.95 3.21 23.09
CA SER A 148 9.57 3.68 23.29
C SER A 148 9.27 5.00 22.59
N ILE A 149 10.31 5.80 22.26
CA ILE A 149 10.17 7.10 21.59
C ILE A 149 10.74 7.06 20.19
N GLY A 150 11.62 6.10 19.90
CA GLY A 150 12.34 5.97 18.64
C GLY A 150 11.56 5.21 17.57
N ASN A 151 11.77 5.61 16.33
CA ASN A 151 11.31 4.90 15.13
C ASN A 151 12.14 3.63 14.82
N GLN A 152 12.82 3.08 15.84
CA GLN A 152 13.73 1.95 15.65
C GLN A 152 13.02 0.65 15.97
N SER A 153 13.08 -0.30 15.05
CA SER A 153 12.52 -1.63 15.20
C SER A 153 13.27 -2.59 14.28
N TYR A 154 13.45 -3.82 14.75
CA TYR A 154 13.93 -4.91 13.91
C TYR A 154 12.88 -5.48 12.98
N LYS A 155 11.60 -5.39 13.38
CA LYS A 155 10.48 -6.04 12.68
C LYS A 155 9.55 -5.01 12.08
N ASN A 156 10.05 -4.26 11.09
CA ASN A 156 9.21 -3.39 10.31
C ASN A 156 8.44 -4.22 9.27
N VAL A 157 7.15 -3.98 9.18
CA VAL A 157 6.28 -4.58 8.16
C VAL A 157 5.58 -3.43 7.43
N SER A 158 5.70 -3.40 6.12
CA SER A 158 5.11 -2.35 5.28
C SER A 158 3.62 -2.57 5.01
N PHE A 159 2.92 -3.11 6.00
CA PHE A 159 1.47 -3.34 6.00
C PHE A 159 0.80 -2.51 7.08
N LEU A 160 -0.28 -1.87 6.71
CA LEU A 160 -1.11 -1.08 7.62
C LEU A 160 -2.60 -1.38 7.40
N HIS A 161 -3.39 -1.11 8.42
CA HIS A 161 -4.84 -1.18 8.39
C HIS A 161 -5.45 0.13 8.89
N SER A 162 -6.45 0.64 8.17
CA SER A 162 -7.26 1.79 8.55
C SER A 162 -8.67 1.36 8.98
N THR A 163 -9.18 1.98 10.04
CA THR A 163 -10.59 1.78 10.46
C THR A 163 -11.62 2.28 9.45
N LYS A 164 -11.19 2.96 8.39
CA LYS A 164 -12.02 3.27 7.22
C LYS A 164 -12.37 2.01 6.40
N GLY A 165 -11.72 0.88 6.67
CA GLY A 165 -12.00 -0.41 6.04
C GLY A 165 -11.11 -0.73 4.84
N TYR A 166 -9.89 -0.17 4.81
CA TYR A 166 -8.86 -0.54 3.85
C TYR A 166 -7.56 -0.92 4.56
N SER A 167 -6.75 -1.70 3.88
CA SER A 167 -5.36 -1.97 4.24
C SER A 167 -4.45 -1.70 3.06
N LEU A 168 -3.21 -1.29 3.34
CA LEU A 168 -2.17 -1.11 2.34
C LEU A 168 -0.99 -1.99 2.64
N PHE A 169 -0.48 -2.65 1.62
CA PHE A 169 0.83 -3.27 1.64
C PHE A 169 1.72 -2.61 0.59
N ILE A 170 2.82 -2.03 1.02
CA ILE A 170 3.81 -1.43 0.14
C ILE A 170 4.90 -2.47 -0.11
N ASN A 171 4.88 -3.06 -1.29
CA ASN A 171 5.84 -4.08 -1.69
C ASN A 171 7.16 -3.43 -2.14
N SER A 172 7.97 -3.06 -1.15
CA SER A 172 9.22 -2.35 -1.38
C SER A 172 10.29 -2.77 -0.37
N PHE A 173 11.52 -2.96 -0.83
CA PHE A 173 12.71 -3.17 0.01
C PHE A 173 13.39 -1.86 0.38
N TYR A 174 12.93 -0.75 -0.15
CA TYR A 174 13.48 0.57 0.17
C TYR A 174 12.92 1.10 1.49
N ARG A 175 13.63 2.07 2.05
CA ARG A 175 13.15 2.76 3.24
C ARG A 175 11.81 3.43 2.97
N ILE A 176 10.86 3.19 3.86
CA ILE A 176 9.53 3.81 3.81
C ILE A 176 9.39 4.80 4.96
N ARG A 177 8.85 5.97 4.67
CA ARG A 177 8.42 6.95 5.66
C ARG A 177 6.89 6.99 5.65
N ALA A 178 6.29 6.76 6.81
CA ALA A 178 4.85 6.89 7.00
C ALA A 178 4.57 8.09 7.93
N ASP A 179 3.87 9.07 7.43
CA ASP A 179 3.35 10.20 8.21
C ASP A 179 1.84 9.99 8.38
N ILE A 180 1.42 9.74 9.61
CA ILE A 180 0.04 9.39 9.93
C ILE A 180 -0.66 10.60 10.56
N GLY A 181 -0.79 11.66 9.78
CA GLY A 181 -1.47 12.89 10.20
C GLY A 181 -0.72 13.73 11.23
N ARG A 182 0.61 13.61 11.30
CA ARG A 182 1.43 14.47 12.19
C ARG A 182 1.91 15.73 11.50
N VAL A 183 2.46 15.61 10.31
CA VAL A 183 2.97 16.73 9.51
C VAL A 183 2.06 16.95 8.30
N SER A 184 1.71 15.87 7.60
CA SER A 184 0.69 15.91 6.56
C SER A 184 -0.71 15.94 7.17
N LYS A 185 -1.69 16.47 6.41
CA LYS A 185 -3.12 16.42 6.83
C LYS A 185 -3.73 15.01 6.69
N GLY A 186 -2.98 14.02 6.22
CA GLY A 186 -3.45 12.67 5.94
C GLY A 186 -2.41 11.61 6.27
N LEU A 187 -2.73 10.38 5.93
CA LEU A 187 -1.79 9.27 5.90
C LEU A 187 -0.94 9.39 4.64
N ARG A 188 0.31 9.77 4.77
CA ARG A 188 1.26 9.89 3.66
C ARG A 188 2.34 8.83 3.76
N ILE A 189 2.44 8.01 2.74
CA ILE A 189 3.49 7.02 2.58
C ILE A 189 4.46 7.50 1.50
N THR A 190 5.72 7.64 1.87
CA THR A 190 6.82 8.03 0.96
C THR A 190 7.83 6.90 0.95
N THR A 191 8.23 6.45 -0.22
CA THR A 191 9.31 5.47 -0.35
C THR A 191 10.27 5.87 -1.47
N ALA A 192 11.55 5.61 -1.26
CA ALA A 192 12.52 5.64 -2.32
C ALA A 192 12.38 4.40 -3.21
N GLY A 193 13.00 4.44 -4.38
CA GLY A 193 13.04 3.32 -5.33
C GLY A 193 12.38 3.64 -6.67
N PRO A 194 12.75 2.91 -7.71
CA PRO A 194 12.34 3.22 -9.08
C PRO A 194 10.89 2.88 -9.39
N LYS A 195 10.22 2.09 -8.53
CA LYS A 195 8.89 1.53 -8.78
C LYS A 195 7.93 1.81 -7.64
N ALA A 196 6.67 2.09 -7.97
CA ALA A 196 5.57 1.92 -7.05
C ALA A 196 5.03 0.48 -7.20
N ASP A 197 4.80 -0.19 -6.09
CA ASP A 197 4.10 -1.49 -6.02
C ASP A 197 3.29 -1.51 -4.73
N ILE A 198 1.98 -1.35 -4.89
CA ILE A 198 1.04 -1.13 -3.80
C ILE A 198 -0.10 -2.14 -3.92
N TYR A 199 -0.33 -2.89 -2.86
CA TYR A 199 -1.54 -3.68 -2.70
C TYR A 199 -2.53 -2.92 -1.83
N VAL A 200 -3.75 -2.85 -2.29
CA VAL A 200 -4.90 -2.27 -1.60
C VAL A 200 -5.87 -3.39 -1.32
N PHE A 201 -6.22 -3.57 -0.05
CA PHE A 201 -7.25 -4.52 0.37
C PHE A 201 -8.41 -3.76 0.99
N THR A 202 -9.65 -4.15 0.67
CA THR A 202 -10.86 -3.48 1.12
C THR A 202 -11.79 -4.48 1.81
N GLY A 203 -11.86 -4.39 3.13
CA GLY A 203 -12.63 -5.31 3.95
C GLY A 203 -12.49 -4.99 5.43
N SER A 204 -12.95 -5.89 6.28
CA SER A 204 -12.65 -5.88 7.70
C SER A 204 -11.16 -6.17 7.95
N VAL A 205 -10.69 -5.94 9.16
CA VAL A 205 -9.30 -6.24 9.57
C VAL A 205 -8.94 -7.70 9.28
N LEU A 206 -9.82 -8.64 9.66
CA LEU A 206 -9.57 -10.07 9.49
C LEU A 206 -9.53 -10.47 8.02
N GLU A 207 -10.46 -10.01 7.21
CA GLU A 207 -10.49 -10.26 5.77
C GLU A 207 -9.25 -9.72 5.07
N ASN A 208 -8.82 -8.51 5.40
CA ASN A 208 -7.60 -7.91 4.83
C ASN A 208 -6.34 -8.64 5.29
N MET A 209 -6.30 -9.16 6.53
CA MET A 209 -5.21 -10.01 7.03
C MET A 209 -5.16 -11.36 6.32
N GLU A 210 -6.31 -11.95 6.00
CA GLU A 210 -6.39 -13.18 5.21
C GLU A 210 -5.80 -12.98 3.81
N GLU A 211 -6.20 -11.91 3.12
CA GLU A 211 -5.64 -11.56 1.80
C GLU A 211 -4.12 -11.31 1.88
N TYR A 212 -3.67 -10.55 2.86
CA TYR A 212 -2.25 -10.28 3.06
C TYR A 212 -1.46 -11.55 3.34
N THR A 213 -1.93 -12.43 4.21
CA THR A 213 -1.24 -13.67 4.55
C THR A 213 -1.36 -14.73 3.45
N ALA A 214 -2.39 -14.70 2.62
CA ALA A 214 -2.45 -15.51 1.41
C ALA A 214 -1.35 -15.12 0.41
N LEU A 215 -1.04 -13.82 0.32
CA LEU A 215 0.02 -13.29 -0.54
C LEU A 215 1.42 -13.56 0.03
N THR A 216 1.64 -13.33 1.31
CA THR A 216 2.97 -13.32 1.94
C THR A 216 3.35 -14.62 2.65
N GLY A 217 2.40 -15.53 2.80
CA GLY A 217 2.54 -16.76 3.55
C GLY A 217 1.91 -16.64 4.95
N LYS A 218 1.29 -17.72 5.40
CA LYS A 218 0.75 -17.82 6.76
C LYS A 218 1.87 -18.10 7.76
N PRO A 219 1.83 -17.49 8.96
CA PRO A 219 2.79 -17.80 10.00
C PRO A 219 2.65 -19.27 10.45
N LEU A 220 3.78 -19.90 10.78
CA LEU A 220 3.76 -21.20 11.40
C LEU A 220 3.19 -21.08 12.81
N LEU A 221 2.36 -22.04 13.20
CA LEU A 221 1.92 -22.15 14.59
C LEU A 221 3.09 -22.74 15.41
N PRO A 222 3.73 -21.96 16.29
CA PRO A 222 4.83 -22.45 17.09
C PRO A 222 4.32 -23.37 18.21
N PRO A 223 5.16 -24.28 18.74
CA PRO A 223 4.82 -25.07 19.90
C PRO A 223 4.60 -24.17 21.15
N ALA A 224 3.81 -24.66 22.12
CA ALA A 224 3.37 -23.85 23.25
C ALA A 224 4.53 -23.25 24.06
N TRP A 225 5.65 -23.94 24.18
CA TRP A 225 6.83 -23.47 24.95
C TRP A 225 7.46 -22.18 24.36
N VAL A 226 7.22 -21.84 23.11
CA VAL A 226 7.69 -20.55 22.52
C VAL A 226 7.07 -19.34 23.21
N PHE A 227 5.89 -19.50 23.79
CA PHE A 227 5.16 -18.45 24.51
C PHE A 227 5.49 -18.37 26.00
N GLU A 228 6.39 -19.24 26.48
CA GLU A 228 6.86 -19.20 27.85
C GLU A 228 7.95 -18.14 28.06
N PRO A 229 8.26 -17.76 29.32
CA PRO A 229 9.30 -16.78 29.59
C PRO A 229 10.67 -17.20 29.07
N TRP A 230 11.32 -16.31 28.34
CA TRP A 230 12.68 -16.50 27.85
C TRP A 230 13.64 -15.67 28.71
N ALA A 231 14.64 -16.30 29.29
CA ALA A 231 15.71 -15.62 29.99
C ALA A 231 16.95 -15.58 29.10
N GLY A 232 17.44 -14.40 28.79
CA GLY A 232 18.71 -14.16 28.13
C GLY A 232 19.69 -13.55 29.11
N GLY A 233 20.94 -13.99 29.08
CA GLY A 233 22.05 -13.37 29.80
C GLY A 233 23.14 -12.98 28.80
N GLY A 234 23.69 -11.77 28.93
CA GLY A 234 24.85 -11.28 28.22
C GLY A 234 25.93 -10.85 29.19
#